data_db8eb94f2ce73ef8836d649d9f66c370
#
_entry.id   db8eb94f2ce73ef8836d649d9f66c370
#
_cell.length_a   1.000
_cell.length_b   1.000
_cell.length_c   1.000
_cell.angle_alpha   90.00
_cell.angle_beta   90.00
_cell.angle_gamma   90.00
#
_symmetry.space_group_name_H-M   'P 1'
#
loop_
_entity.id
_entity.type
_entity.pdbx_description
1 polymer ?
#
loop_
_entity_poly.entity_id
_entity_poly.type
_entity_poly.pdbx_seq_one_letter_code
_entity_poly.pdbx_strand_id
1 'polypeptide(L)'
;EWRAQLRRFFDREVIPFAAQWDEDGCISDELWPKSAAVGILGLGFPEEFGGVSEGVDVWHSIILNEEMARVAVGGVGATLMVHGIGLPPVINFASDEVKQMVAPPVLAGTKRISLAITEPGAGSDVAHLTTTARLEGDHYVVNGSKTYITGGMNANWYTTAVRTGGEGAGGVSTLLIPADAEGVSRTALDKKQGWWCSDTATIYFDNVRVPAGNLIGQENKGFSVIMNNFNAERLAMSAAMEAFSRVCLEDAVAWARERKTFGQRLGDHQVIRHKIADMKMRINATQAYLQLVCQEFHEGRESAGDIALLKVQCSQTMEFCAREAMQILMTQYRQKFHLA
;
A
#
# COMPACT_ATOMS: atom_id res chain seq x y z
N GLU A 1 21.95 2.88 9.53
CA GLU A 1 21.46 2.25 10.78
C GLU A 1 20.03 1.72 10.60
N TRP A 2 19.08 2.56 10.16
CA TRP A 2 17.67 2.21 9.90
C TRP A 2 17.51 0.97 9.00
N ARG A 3 18.18 0.91 7.84
CA ARG A 3 18.17 -0.26 6.95
C ARG A 3 18.59 -1.55 7.65
N ALA A 4 19.61 -1.50 8.48
CA ALA A 4 20.09 -2.68 9.20
C ALA A 4 19.10 -3.16 10.27
N GLN A 5 18.38 -2.23 10.92
CA GLN A 5 17.32 -2.54 11.87
C GLN A 5 16.13 -3.20 11.18
N LEU A 6 15.64 -2.62 10.09
CA LEU A 6 14.56 -3.18 9.27
C LEU A 6 14.91 -4.57 8.73
N ARG A 7 16.14 -4.74 8.22
CA ARG A 7 16.61 -6.02 7.71
C ARG A 7 16.54 -7.11 8.77
N ARG A 8 17.08 -6.86 9.96
CA ARG A 8 16.99 -7.82 11.08
C ARG A 8 15.54 -8.13 11.47
N PHE A 9 14.67 -7.13 11.44
CA PHE A 9 13.25 -7.31 11.74
C PHE A 9 12.57 -8.20 10.70
N PHE A 10 12.69 -7.89 9.41
CA PHE A 10 12.07 -8.67 8.34
C PHE A 10 12.64 -10.08 8.25
N ASP A 11 13.96 -10.26 8.40
CA ASP A 11 14.61 -11.57 8.35
C ASP A 11 14.13 -12.50 9.50
N ARG A 12 13.79 -11.93 10.65
CA ARG A 12 13.36 -12.72 11.82
C ARG A 12 11.85 -12.88 11.95
N GLU A 13 11.09 -11.80 11.76
CA GLU A 13 9.68 -11.74 12.11
C GLU A 13 8.74 -11.90 10.91
N VAL A 14 9.23 -11.81 9.67
CA VAL A 14 8.38 -11.77 8.48
C VAL A 14 8.75 -12.83 7.45
N ILE A 15 9.98 -12.82 6.94
CA ILE A 15 10.40 -13.70 5.84
C ILE A 15 10.15 -15.19 6.12
N PRO A 16 10.41 -15.74 7.32
CA PRO A 16 10.18 -17.14 7.60
C PRO A 16 8.71 -17.58 7.53
N PHE A 17 7.78 -16.62 7.65
CA PHE A 17 6.35 -16.88 7.76
C PHE A 17 5.55 -16.40 6.53
N ALA A 18 6.13 -15.55 5.71
CA ALA A 18 5.42 -14.83 4.65
C ALA A 18 4.73 -15.75 3.63
N ALA A 19 5.37 -16.84 3.22
CA ALA A 19 4.78 -17.80 2.29
C ALA A 19 3.56 -18.51 2.90
N GLN A 20 3.63 -18.89 4.18
CA GLN A 20 2.52 -19.51 4.88
C GLN A 20 1.36 -18.52 5.06
N TRP A 21 1.64 -17.27 5.41
CA TRP A 21 0.60 -16.24 5.51
C TRP A 21 -0.13 -16.00 4.18
N ASP A 22 0.61 -16.05 3.06
CA ASP A 22 -0.04 -15.89 1.75
C ASP A 22 -0.94 -17.08 1.42
N GLU A 23 -0.54 -18.31 1.75
CA GLU A 23 -1.37 -19.51 1.63
C GLU A 23 -2.60 -19.49 2.57
N ASP A 24 -2.43 -19.00 3.80
CA ASP A 24 -3.50 -18.89 4.81
C ASP A 24 -4.47 -17.71 4.50
N GLY A 25 -4.08 -16.80 3.60
CA GLY A 25 -4.89 -15.63 3.25
C GLY A 25 -4.89 -14.51 4.29
N CYS A 26 -4.01 -14.55 5.29
CA CYS A 26 -3.90 -13.53 6.34
C CYS A 26 -2.50 -13.49 6.95
N ILE A 27 -2.09 -12.32 7.47
CA ILE A 27 -0.88 -12.17 8.26
C ILE A 27 -1.20 -12.24 9.76
N SER A 28 -0.22 -12.66 10.56
CA SER A 28 -0.40 -12.76 12.03
C SER A 28 -0.69 -11.40 12.67
N ASP A 29 -1.68 -11.34 13.54
CA ASP A 29 -2.04 -10.13 14.30
C ASP A 29 -0.89 -9.61 15.17
N GLU A 30 0.02 -10.47 15.60
CA GLU A 30 1.21 -10.10 16.38
C GLU A 30 2.19 -9.22 15.60
N LEU A 31 2.12 -9.24 14.27
CA LEU A 31 3.04 -8.47 13.45
C LEU A 31 2.86 -6.96 13.63
N TRP A 32 1.63 -6.48 13.86
CA TRP A 32 1.37 -5.04 14.04
C TRP A 32 2.05 -4.45 15.28
N PRO A 33 1.84 -4.95 16.50
CA PRO A 33 2.53 -4.41 17.67
C PRO A 33 4.05 -4.59 17.58
N LYS A 34 4.55 -5.68 16.99
CA LYS A 34 5.99 -5.87 16.73
C LYS A 34 6.53 -4.80 15.76
N SER A 35 5.78 -4.47 14.72
CA SER A 35 6.15 -3.43 13.75
C SER A 35 6.08 -2.03 14.35
N ALA A 36 5.11 -1.76 15.23
CA ALA A 36 5.03 -0.54 16.00
C ALA A 36 6.27 -0.34 16.89
N ALA A 37 6.66 -1.41 17.61
CA ALA A 37 7.80 -1.39 18.55
C ALA A 37 9.14 -1.06 17.88
N VAL A 38 9.30 -1.34 16.58
CA VAL A 38 10.50 -0.99 15.80
C VAL A 38 10.34 0.31 15.00
N GLY A 39 9.24 1.03 15.17
CA GLY A 39 9.00 2.34 14.55
C GLY A 39 8.44 2.29 13.11
N ILE A 40 8.08 1.10 12.59
CA ILE A 40 7.57 0.97 11.22
C ILE A 40 6.21 1.66 11.07
N LEU A 41 5.27 1.43 11.99
CA LEU A 41 3.94 2.01 11.89
C LEU A 41 3.92 3.51 12.18
N GLY A 42 4.82 3.99 13.02
CA GLY A 42 4.94 5.39 13.41
C GLY A 42 5.75 6.27 12.46
N LEU A 43 6.40 5.69 11.45
CA LEU A 43 7.36 6.41 10.59
C LEU A 43 6.73 7.62 9.90
N GLY A 44 7.23 8.83 10.19
CA GLY A 44 6.77 10.09 9.64
C GLY A 44 5.49 10.65 10.26
N PHE A 45 4.89 9.98 11.24
CA PHE A 45 3.73 10.48 11.99
C PHE A 45 4.16 11.30 13.22
N PRO A 46 3.31 12.25 13.70
CA PRO A 46 3.64 13.09 14.84
C PRO A 46 3.85 12.29 16.14
N GLU A 47 4.83 12.70 16.91
CA GLU A 47 5.23 12.04 18.17
C GLU A 47 4.14 12.09 19.25
N GLU A 48 3.33 13.15 19.25
CA GLU A 48 2.19 13.29 20.16
C GLU A 48 1.14 12.17 20.05
N PHE A 49 1.12 11.46 18.91
CA PHE A 49 0.27 10.30 18.68
C PHE A 49 1.02 8.95 18.76
N GLY A 50 2.30 8.96 19.14
CA GLY A 50 3.16 7.79 19.18
C GLY A 50 3.89 7.50 17.87
N GLY A 51 3.99 8.51 17.00
CA GLY A 51 4.78 8.46 15.77
C GLY A 51 6.27 8.68 15.99
N VAL A 52 7.03 8.67 14.90
CA VAL A 52 8.47 8.96 14.84
C VAL A 52 8.69 9.94 13.68
N SER A 53 8.82 11.22 13.96
CA SER A 53 8.95 12.29 12.97
C SER A 53 10.27 13.03 13.05
N GLU A 54 10.90 13.13 14.24
CA GLU A 54 12.18 13.82 14.40
C GLU A 54 13.29 13.11 13.61
N GLY A 55 13.95 13.86 12.72
CA GLY A 55 15.02 13.34 11.87
C GLY A 55 14.56 12.39 10.75
N VAL A 56 13.25 12.22 10.58
CA VAL A 56 12.68 11.38 9.50
C VAL A 56 12.49 12.22 8.24
N ASP A 57 12.90 11.65 7.11
CA ASP A 57 12.73 12.22 5.78
C ASP A 57 12.22 11.17 4.77
N VAL A 58 12.06 11.56 3.51
CA VAL A 58 11.59 10.67 2.45
C VAL A 58 12.45 9.42 2.30
N TRP A 59 13.77 9.50 2.56
CA TRP A 59 14.67 8.37 2.42
C TRP A 59 14.39 7.25 3.42
N HIS A 60 13.86 7.57 4.60
CA HIS A 60 13.45 6.58 5.58
C HIS A 60 12.28 5.73 5.06
N SER A 61 11.31 6.36 4.40
CA SER A 61 10.20 5.66 3.73
C SER A 61 10.69 4.82 2.55
N ILE A 62 11.61 5.35 1.72
CA ILE A 62 12.21 4.61 0.60
C ILE A 62 12.91 3.35 1.12
N ILE A 63 13.76 3.48 2.14
CA ILE A 63 14.47 2.35 2.75
C ILE A 63 13.51 1.31 3.32
N LEU A 64 12.43 1.73 3.98
CA LEU A 64 11.40 0.82 4.48
C LEU A 64 10.79 -0.01 3.35
N ASN A 65 10.38 0.64 2.26
CA ASN A 65 9.77 -0.04 1.11
C ASN A 65 10.76 -0.96 0.39
N GLU A 66 12.03 -0.57 0.28
CA GLU A 66 13.08 -1.42 -0.28
C GLU A 66 13.32 -2.69 0.56
N GLU A 67 13.42 -2.57 1.88
CA GLU A 67 13.64 -3.74 2.74
C GLU A 67 12.38 -4.63 2.83
N MET A 68 11.18 -4.04 2.79
CA MET A 68 9.91 -4.78 2.75
C MET A 68 9.76 -5.59 1.46
N ALA A 69 10.22 -5.08 0.32
CA ALA A 69 10.17 -5.80 -0.95
C ALA A 69 10.98 -7.11 -0.93
N ARG A 70 12.02 -7.23 -0.07
CA ARG A 70 12.80 -8.47 0.11
C ARG A 70 11.97 -9.63 0.67
N VAL A 71 10.84 -9.34 1.30
CA VAL A 71 9.88 -10.37 1.76
C VAL A 71 9.37 -11.19 0.58
N ALA A 72 9.36 -10.63 -0.64
CA ALA A 72 8.90 -11.24 -1.90
C ALA A 72 7.41 -11.67 -1.89
N VAL A 73 6.66 -11.33 -0.85
CA VAL A 73 5.20 -11.52 -0.73
C VAL A 73 4.55 -10.14 -0.58
N GLY A 74 4.10 -9.58 -1.69
CA GLY A 74 3.60 -8.20 -1.75
C GLY A 74 2.38 -7.93 -0.86
N GLY A 75 1.57 -8.96 -0.60
CA GLY A 75 0.42 -8.88 0.30
C GLY A 75 0.78 -8.48 1.73
N VAL A 76 1.94 -8.88 2.23
CA VAL A 76 2.41 -8.50 3.58
C VAL A 76 2.58 -6.98 3.69
N GLY A 77 3.29 -6.38 2.72
CA GLY A 77 3.50 -4.94 2.70
C GLY A 77 2.19 -4.16 2.55
N ALA A 78 1.32 -4.60 1.63
CA ALA A 78 0.02 -3.96 1.41
C ALA A 78 -0.85 -3.96 2.67
N THR A 79 -0.87 -5.07 3.41
CA THR A 79 -1.66 -5.20 4.64
C THR A 79 -1.05 -4.40 5.79
N LEU A 80 0.24 -4.56 6.04
CA LEU A 80 0.92 -3.92 7.16
C LEU A 80 0.91 -2.39 7.05
N MET A 81 1.04 -1.85 5.83
CA MET A 81 1.17 -0.41 5.59
C MET A 81 -0.16 0.27 5.20
N VAL A 82 -1.30 -0.41 5.29
CA VAL A 82 -2.60 0.18 4.92
C VAL A 82 -2.95 1.45 5.70
N HIS A 83 -2.48 1.56 6.95
CA HIS A 83 -2.65 2.77 7.75
C HIS A 83 -1.95 3.99 7.13
N GLY A 84 -0.85 3.80 6.41
CA GLY A 84 -0.12 4.86 5.72
C GLY A 84 -0.93 5.58 4.63
N ILE A 85 -2.06 5.01 4.20
CA ILE A 85 -2.99 5.65 3.27
C ILE A 85 -4.30 6.09 3.94
N GLY A 86 -4.75 5.39 4.99
CA GLY A 86 -5.99 5.69 5.70
C GLY A 86 -5.86 6.75 6.78
N LEU A 87 -4.72 6.82 7.46
CA LEU A 87 -4.49 7.70 8.61
C LEU A 87 -4.08 9.15 8.26
N PRO A 88 -3.25 9.42 7.21
CA PRO A 88 -2.81 10.79 6.92
C PRO A 88 -3.95 11.81 6.74
N PRO A 89 -5.07 11.51 6.07
CA PRO A 89 -6.20 12.43 6.02
C PRO A 89 -6.73 12.81 7.42
N VAL A 90 -6.77 11.86 8.35
CA VAL A 90 -7.18 12.11 9.74
C VAL A 90 -6.19 13.03 10.42
N ILE A 91 -4.89 12.73 10.37
CA ILE A 91 -3.82 13.53 11.01
C ILE A 91 -3.83 14.97 10.48
N ASN A 92 -3.98 15.14 9.17
CA ASN A 92 -3.80 16.47 8.55
C ASN A 92 -5.06 17.34 8.64
N PHE A 93 -6.26 16.75 8.70
CA PHE A 93 -7.49 17.50 8.46
C PHE A 93 -8.63 17.24 9.46
N ALA A 94 -8.57 16.20 10.29
CA ALA A 94 -9.62 15.93 11.28
C ALA A 94 -9.51 16.87 12.50
N SER A 95 -10.56 16.89 13.33
CA SER A 95 -10.52 17.55 14.62
C SER A 95 -9.54 16.86 15.57
N ASP A 96 -9.02 17.57 16.56
CA ASP A 96 -8.08 17.02 17.54
C ASP A 96 -8.68 15.85 18.31
N GLU A 97 -9.99 15.89 18.59
CA GLU A 97 -10.70 14.78 19.22
C GLU A 97 -10.63 13.50 18.38
N VAL A 98 -10.88 13.61 17.06
CA VAL A 98 -10.82 12.48 16.13
C VAL A 98 -9.38 11.98 15.98
N LYS A 99 -8.38 12.87 15.90
CA LYS A 99 -6.97 12.49 15.84
C LYS A 99 -6.57 11.68 17.08
N GLN A 100 -6.91 12.16 18.28
CA GLN A 100 -6.59 11.48 19.54
C GLN A 100 -7.30 10.14 19.70
N MET A 101 -8.51 10.00 19.16
CA MET A 101 -9.26 8.74 19.17
C MET A 101 -8.62 7.68 18.26
N VAL A 102 -8.11 8.08 17.10
CA VAL A 102 -7.73 7.15 16.01
C VAL A 102 -6.22 6.90 15.96
N ALA A 103 -5.39 7.94 16.02
CA ALA A 103 -3.99 7.81 15.68
C ALA A 103 -3.19 6.96 16.70
N PRO A 104 -3.29 7.18 18.03
CA PRO A 104 -2.49 6.41 18.97
C PRO A 104 -2.70 4.90 18.88
N PRO A 105 -3.94 4.36 18.89
CA PRO A 105 -4.13 2.91 18.80
C PRO A 105 -3.76 2.33 17.41
N VAL A 106 -3.83 3.12 16.34
CA VAL A 106 -3.39 2.68 15.00
C VAL A 106 -1.86 2.60 14.96
N LEU A 107 -1.16 3.62 15.44
CA LEU A 107 0.30 3.65 15.45
C LEU A 107 0.91 2.66 16.44
N ALA A 108 0.18 2.31 17.51
CA ALA A 108 0.55 1.21 18.42
C ALA A 108 0.27 -0.20 17.84
N GLY A 109 -0.38 -0.30 16.68
CA GLY A 109 -0.72 -1.57 16.04
C GLY A 109 -1.87 -2.34 16.71
N THR A 110 -2.65 -1.69 17.59
CA THR A 110 -3.78 -2.32 18.29
C THR A 110 -5.10 -2.15 17.56
N LYS A 111 -5.19 -1.16 16.67
CA LYS A 111 -6.33 -0.87 15.81
C LYS A 111 -5.87 -0.65 14.37
N ARG A 112 -6.81 -0.71 13.43
CA ARG A 112 -6.53 -0.59 12.00
C ARG A 112 -7.46 0.43 11.35
N ILE A 113 -6.95 1.12 10.33
CA ILE A 113 -7.70 2.07 9.52
C ILE A 113 -7.45 1.78 8.04
N SER A 114 -8.50 1.84 7.24
CA SER A 114 -8.43 1.67 5.79
C SER A 114 -8.97 2.88 5.05
N LEU A 115 -8.49 3.09 3.82
CA LEU A 115 -8.99 4.13 2.93
C LEU A 115 -10.08 3.55 2.03
N ALA A 116 -11.29 4.12 2.08
CA ALA A 116 -12.46 3.65 1.36
C ALA A 116 -12.95 4.70 0.33
N ILE A 117 -12.44 4.64 -0.89
CA ILE A 117 -12.71 5.59 -1.97
C ILE A 117 -13.42 4.93 -3.13
N THR A 118 -12.81 3.88 -3.71
CA THR A 118 -13.24 3.24 -4.95
C THR A 118 -14.63 2.62 -4.85
N GLU A 119 -15.43 2.83 -5.88
CA GLU A 119 -16.76 2.23 -6.05
C GLU A 119 -16.81 1.35 -7.30
N PRO A 120 -17.79 0.45 -7.45
CA PRO A 120 -17.92 -0.36 -8.67
C PRO A 120 -17.99 0.47 -9.96
N GLY A 121 -18.55 1.68 -9.89
CA GLY A 121 -18.69 2.63 -11.02
C GLY A 121 -17.66 3.75 -11.06
N ALA A 122 -16.81 3.90 -10.03
CA ALA A 122 -15.89 5.03 -9.90
C ALA A 122 -14.56 4.61 -9.27
N GLY A 123 -13.57 4.32 -10.10
CA GLY A 123 -12.21 4.01 -9.70
C GLY A 123 -11.25 5.14 -10.05
N SER A 124 -10.78 5.21 -11.31
CA SER A 124 -9.92 6.31 -11.76
C SER A 124 -10.64 7.66 -11.72
N ASP A 125 -11.92 7.67 -11.99
CA ASP A 125 -12.79 8.84 -11.92
C ASP A 125 -13.48 8.98 -10.56
N VAL A 126 -12.68 9.28 -9.54
CA VAL A 126 -13.12 9.44 -8.15
C VAL A 126 -14.14 10.58 -7.99
N ALA A 127 -14.08 11.58 -8.87
CA ALA A 127 -15.01 12.70 -8.82
C ALA A 127 -16.48 12.31 -9.08
N HIS A 128 -16.73 11.13 -9.66
CA HIS A 128 -18.06 10.60 -9.95
C HIS A 128 -18.54 9.52 -8.96
N LEU A 129 -17.96 9.46 -7.77
CA LEU A 129 -18.46 8.57 -6.71
C LEU A 129 -19.93 8.86 -6.37
N THR A 130 -20.65 7.80 -6.01
CA THR A 130 -22.12 7.81 -5.78
C THR A 130 -22.55 7.53 -4.35
N THR A 131 -21.65 7.03 -3.48
CA THR A 131 -21.93 6.87 -2.06
C THR A 131 -22.29 8.22 -1.45
N THR A 132 -23.52 8.36 -0.97
CA THR A 132 -24.04 9.62 -0.45
C THR A 132 -23.90 9.74 1.07
N ALA A 133 -23.79 10.98 1.56
CA ALA A 133 -23.93 11.30 2.97
C ALA A 133 -24.76 12.56 3.12
N ARG A 134 -25.88 12.48 3.81
CA ARG A 134 -26.78 13.62 4.11
C ARG A 134 -26.69 13.99 5.58
N LEU A 135 -26.48 15.27 5.86
CA LEU A 135 -26.50 15.79 7.22
C LEU A 135 -27.94 15.84 7.73
N GLU A 136 -28.21 15.11 8.82
CA GLU A 136 -29.51 15.07 9.51
C GLU A 136 -29.26 15.35 10.98
N GLY A 137 -29.50 16.60 11.40
CA GLY A 137 -29.20 17.06 12.75
C GLY A 137 -27.69 17.07 13.01
N ASP A 138 -27.25 16.26 13.95
CA ASP A 138 -25.83 16.11 14.37
C ASP A 138 -25.13 14.90 13.76
N HIS A 139 -25.73 14.22 12.76
CA HIS A 139 -25.19 13.05 12.10
C HIS A 139 -25.29 13.14 10.58
N TYR A 140 -24.32 12.54 9.88
CA TYR A 140 -24.45 12.17 8.48
C TYR A 140 -25.11 10.79 8.37
N VAL A 141 -26.09 10.66 7.48
CA VAL A 141 -26.68 9.36 7.09
C VAL A 141 -26.04 8.93 5.78
N VAL A 142 -25.27 7.84 5.83
CA VAL A 142 -24.45 7.36 4.71
C VAL A 142 -25.11 6.16 4.04
N ASN A 143 -25.19 6.20 2.70
CA ASN A 143 -25.73 5.13 1.86
C ASN A 143 -24.86 4.91 0.62
N GLY A 144 -24.54 3.65 0.32
CA GLY A 144 -23.77 3.26 -0.85
C GLY A 144 -22.84 2.08 -0.61
N SER A 145 -21.79 1.97 -1.43
CA SER A 145 -20.81 0.91 -1.28
C SER A 145 -19.42 1.31 -1.77
N LYS A 146 -18.39 0.69 -1.20
CA LYS A 146 -16.99 0.84 -1.61
C LYS A 146 -16.42 -0.54 -1.92
N THR A 147 -15.60 -0.65 -2.96
CA THR A 147 -15.00 -1.92 -3.39
C THR A 147 -13.48 -1.83 -3.47
N TYR A 148 -12.82 -2.98 -3.48
CA TYR A 148 -11.35 -3.09 -3.48
C TYR A 148 -10.67 -2.41 -2.28
N ILE A 149 -11.31 -2.42 -1.13
CA ILE A 149 -10.78 -1.77 0.08
C ILE A 149 -9.80 -2.70 0.78
N THR A 150 -8.51 -2.38 0.66
CA THR A 150 -7.43 -3.10 1.33
C THR A 150 -7.57 -2.97 2.85
N GLY A 151 -7.44 -4.08 3.57
CA GLY A 151 -7.63 -4.14 5.02
C GLY A 151 -9.10 -3.98 5.44
N GLY A 152 -10.05 -3.96 4.49
CA GLY A 152 -11.44 -3.62 4.75
C GLY A 152 -12.19 -4.60 5.62
N MET A 153 -11.78 -5.88 5.67
CA MET A 153 -12.39 -6.87 6.57
C MET A 153 -12.00 -6.65 8.04
N ASN A 154 -10.78 -6.17 8.28
CA ASN A 154 -10.17 -6.10 9.60
C ASN A 154 -10.01 -4.66 10.14
N ALA A 155 -10.40 -3.63 9.38
CA ALA A 155 -10.35 -2.25 9.83
C ALA A 155 -11.32 -1.99 10.99
N ASN A 156 -10.91 -1.08 11.87
CA ASN A 156 -11.77 -0.50 12.90
C ASN A 156 -12.42 0.80 12.42
N TRP A 157 -11.76 1.48 11.47
CA TRP A 157 -12.26 2.71 10.87
C TRP A 157 -12.00 2.74 9.38
N TYR A 158 -12.88 3.44 8.67
CA TYR A 158 -12.73 3.74 7.25
C TYR A 158 -12.64 5.25 7.04
N THR A 159 -11.54 5.73 6.48
CA THR A 159 -11.47 7.08 5.89
C THR A 159 -12.19 7.02 4.55
N THR A 160 -13.40 7.53 4.50
CA THR A 160 -14.36 7.27 3.42
C THR A 160 -14.68 8.52 2.62
N ALA A 161 -14.51 8.45 1.28
CA ALA A 161 -15.01 9.48 0.38
C ALA A 161 -16.52 9.31 0.15
N VAL A 162 -17.26 10.39 0.34
CA VAL A 162 -18.74 10.41 0.21
C VAL A 162 -19.20 11.64 -0.56
N ARG A 163 -20.38 11.59 -1.14
CA ARG A 163 -21.02 12.73 -1.79
C ARG A 163 -21.99 13.43 -0.83
N THR A 164 -21.65 14.66 -0.51
CA THR A 164 -22.50 15.57 0.32
C THR A 164 -23.11 16.71 -0.49
N GLY A 165 -22.51 17.03 -1.66
CA GLY A 165 -22.95 18.13 -2.51
C GLY A 165 -23.27 17.68 -3.94
N GLY A 166 -23.21 18.63 -4.87
CA GLY A 166 -23.46 18.40 -6.30
C GLY A 166 -22.45 17.47 -6.99
N GLU A 167 -22.53 17.41 -8.30
CA GLU A 167 -21.64 16.59 -9.13
C GLU A 167 -20.19 17.06 -9.11
N GLY A 168 -19.28 16.18 -9.50
CA GLY A 168 -17.85 16.44 -9.63
C GLY A 168 -17.11 16.49 -8.27
N ALA A 169 -15.86 16.94 -8.32
CA ALA A 169 -14.95 16.98 -7.18
C ALA A 169 -15.43 17.90 -6.04
N GLY A 170 -16.15 18.99 -6.38
CA GLY A 170 -16.68 19.97 -5.44
C GLY A 170 -17.87 19.50 -4.60
N GLY A 171 -18.39 18.30 -4.86
CA GLY A 171 -19.46 17.68 -4.03
C GLY A 171 -18.96 16.53 -3.16
N VAL A 172 -17.65 16.29 -3.12
CA VAL A 172 -17.05 15.19 -2.35
C VAL A 172 -16.60 15.68 -0.97
N SER A 173 -16.98 14.93 0.07
CA SER A 173 -16.48 15.06 1.44
C SER A 173 -15.76 13.81 1.89
N THR A 174 -15.03 13.88 2.99
CA THR A 174 -14.37 12.72 3.61
C THR A 174 -14.87 12.54 5.02
N LEU A 175 -15.35 11.35 5.35
CA LEU A 175 -15.84 10.97 6.68
C LEU A 175 -15.02 9.84 7.29
N LEU A 176 -14.80 9.90 8.59
CA LEU A 176 -14.34 8.76 9.37
C LEU A 176 -15.54 7.92 9.79
N ILE A 177 -15.66 6.71 9.25
CA ILE A 177 -16.77 5.80 9.54
C ILE A 177 -16.25 4.64 10.41
N PRO A 178 -16.80 4.44 11.64
CA PRO A 178 -16.51 3.24 12.43
C PRO A 178 -16.97 1.97 11.70
N ALA A 179 -16.15 0.94 11.71
CA ALA A 179 -16.45 -0.30 10.99
C ALA A 179 -17.52 -1.16 11.68
N ASP A 180 -17.79 -0.89 12.95
CA ASP A 180 -18.83 -1.53 13.77
C ASP A 180 -20.12 -0.71 13.88
N ALA A 181 -20.23 0.42 13.13
CA ALA A 181 -21.45 1.21 13.10
C ALA A 181 -22.59 0.40 12.52
N GLU A 182 -23.81 0.57 13.11
CA GLU A 182 -25.02 -0.06 12.61
C GLU A 182 -25.25 0.30 11.14
N GLY A 183 -25.60 -0.70 10.31
CA GLY A 183 -25.76 -0.53 8.86
C GLY A 183 -24.49 -0.72 8.04
N VAL A 184 -23.30 -0.89 8.67
CA VAL A 184 -22.06 -1.27 7.97
C VAL A 184 -22.00 -2.79 7.82
N SER A 185 -21.85 -3.25 6.58
CA SER A 185 -21.55 -4.66 6.29
C SER A 185 -20.42 -4.77 5.28
N ARG A 186 -19.81 -5.96 5.18
CA ARG A 186 -18.64 -6.17 4.35
C ARG A 186 -18.59 -7.59 3.80
N THR A 187 -18.02 -7.72 2.61
CA THR A 187 -17.79 -9.00 1.94
C THR A 187 -16.36 -9.06 1.45
N ALA A 188 -15.65 -10.15 1.79
CA ALA A 188 -14.29 -10.38 1.33
C ALA A 188 -14.24 -10.60 -0.19
N LEU A 189 -13.15 -10.15 -0.80
CA LEU A 189 -12.82 -10.41 -2.19
C LEU A 189 -11.88 -11.61 -2.27
N ASP A 190 -12.44 -12.82 -2.29
CA ASP A 190 -11.70 -14.08 -2.09
C ASP A 190 -10.85 -14.52 -3.29
N LYS A 191 -11.23 -14.14 -4.52
CA LYS A 191 -10.59 -14.63 -5.74
C LYS A 191 -9.68 -13.57 -6.36
N LYS A 192 -8.56 -13.32 -5.72
CA LYS A 192 -7.50 -12.45 -6.25
C LYS A 192 -6.45 -13.26 -6.99
N GLN A 193 -5.80 -12.67 -7.99
CA GLN A 193 -4.71 -13.28 -8.73
C GLN A 193 -3.40 -13.39 -7.92
N GLY A 194 -3.25 -12.57 -6.88
CA GLY A 194 -2.10 -12.56 -5.96
C GLY A 194 -2.39 -11.74 -4.72
N TRP A 195 -1.39 -11.59 -3.85
CA TRP A 195 -1.51 -10.89 -2.56
C TRP A 195 -2.60 -11.49 -1.67
N TRP A 196 -2.61 -12.79 -1.56
CA TRP A 196 -3.69 -13.51 -0.88
C TRP A 196 -3.77 -13.16 0.60
N CYS A 197 -2.62 -12.95 1.27
CA CYS A 197 -2.58 -12.54 2.68
C CYS A 197 -3.01 -11.08 2.95
N SER A 198 -3.29 -10.29 1.91
CA SER A 198 -3.86 -8.95 2.05
C SER A 198 -5.35 -9.01 1.88
N ASP A 199 -6.13 -8.92 2.95
CA ASP A 199 -7.58 -8.86 2.84
C ASP A 199 -8.02 -7.65 2.01
N THR A 200 -9.04 -7.87 1.21
CA THR A 200 -9.64 -6.83 0.38
C THR A 200 -11.16 -7.00 0.45
N ALA A 201 -11.89 -5.93 0.69
CA ALA A 201 -13.32 -5.99 0.90
C ALA A 201 -14.12 -5.10 -0.06
N THR A 202 -15.38 -5.47 -0.24
CA THR A 202 -16.47 -4.56 -0.57
C THR A 202 -17.18 -4.22 0.74
N ILE A 203 -17.40 -2.92 0.98
CA ILE A 203 -18.05 -2.37 2.16
C ILE A 203 -19.38 -1.78 1.71
N TYR A 204 -20.45 -2.06 2.45
CA TYR A 204 -21.77 -1.56 2.20
C TYR A 204 -22.21 -0.67 3.36
N PHE A 205 -22.87 0.43 3.03
CA PHE A 205 -23.44 1.38 3.97
C PHE A 205 -24.96 1.45 3.71
N ASP A 206 -25.75 1.06 4.71
CA ASP A 206 -27.21 1.13 4.68
C ASP A 206 -27.69 1.97 5.84
N ASN A 207 -28.03 3.24 5.55
CA ASN A 207 -28.48 4.23 6.53
C ASN A 207 -27.53 4.38 7.73
N VAL A 208 -26.23 4.29 7.49
CA VAL A 208 -25.21 4.37 8.55
C VAL A 208 -25.18 5.78 9.14
N ARG A 209 -25.42 5.89 10.42
CA ARG A 209 -25.38 7.17 11.15
C ARG A 209 -23.96 7.45 11.65
N VAL A 210 -23.35 8.50 11.13
CA VAL A 210 -21.98 8.92 11.46
C VAL A 210 -22.04 10.31 12.11
N PRO A 211 -21.50 10.51 13.33
CA PRO A 211 -21.47 11.81 13.97
C PRO A 211 -20.89 12.91 13.06
N ALA A 212 -21.49 14.09 13.03
CA ALA A 212 -21.00 15.20 12.20
C ALA A 212 -19.54 15.59 12.53
N GLY A 213 -19.10 15.39 13.78
CA GLY A 213 -17.71 15.60 14.21
C GLY A 213 -16.69 14.66 13.56
N ASN A 214 -17.13 13.58 12.92
CA ASN A 214 -16.27 12.67 12.15
C ASN A 214 -15.96 13.16 10.72
N LEU A 215 -16.39 14.38 10.37
CA LEU A 215 -16.00 15.01 9.11
C LEU A 215 -14.49 15.31 9.12
N ILE A 216 -13.79 14.82 8.09
CA ILE A 216 -12.35 15.07 7.90
C ILE A 216 -12.19 16.25 6.95
N GLY A 217 -11.73 17.36 7.50
CA GLY A 217 -11.64 18.65 6.79
C GLY A 217 -12.94 19.41 6.75
N GLN A 218 -13.30 19.95 5.58
CA GLN A 218 -14.52 20.73 5.38
C GLN A 218 -15.46 19.99 4.43
N GLU A 219 -16.76 20.18 4.63
CA GLU A 219 -17.78 19.64 3.75
C GLU A 219 -17.55 20.14 2.30
N ASN A 220 -17.72 19.23 1.35
CA ASN A 220 -17.47 19.47 -0.09
C ASN A 220 -16.01 19.81 -0.47
N LYS A 221 -15.04 19.58 0.43
CA LYS A 221 -13.59 19.73 0.20
C LYS A 221 -12.82 18.41 0.33
N GLY A 222 -13.51 17.29 0.47
CA GLY A 222 -12.91 15.98 0.68
C GLY A 222 -12.02 15.49 -0.47
N PHE A 223 -12.30 15.92 -1.71
CA PHE A 223 -11.46 15.57 -2.85
C PHE A 223 -10.01 16.07 -2.68
N SER A 224 -9.83 17.31 -2.21
CA SER A 224 -8.48 17.85 -1.94
C SER A 224 -7.79 17.15 -0.76
N VAL A 225 -8.55 16.74 0.26
CA VAL A 225 -8.04 15.96 1.40
C VAL A 225 -7.43 14.64 0.94
N ILE A 226 -8.12 13.94 0.03
CA ILE A 226 -7.66 12.66 -0.52
C ILE A 226 -6.42 12.86 -1.42
N MET A 227 -6.46 13.87 -2.31
CA MET A 227 -5.38 14.13 -3.26
C MET A 227 -4.06 14.55 -2.58
N ASN A 228 -4.13 15.19 -1.43
CA ASN A 228 -2.96 15.67 -0.69
C ASN A 228 -1.95 14.56 -0.35
N ASN A 229 -2.41 13.33 -0.16
CA ASN A 229 -1.55 12.22 0.25
C ASN A 229 -0.95 11.42 -0.94
N PHE A 230 -1.50 11.55 -2.14
CA PHE A 230 -1.18 10.63 -3.25
C PHE A 230 0.25 10.75 -3.79
N ASN A 231 0.92 11.88 -3.64
CA ASN A 231 2.31 12.02 -4.11
C ASN A 231 3.28 11.21 -3.25
N ALA A 232 3.15 11.27 -1.92
CA ALA A 232 3.96 10.47 -1.00
C ALA A 232 3.71 8.96 -1.21
N GLU A 233 2.44 8.57 -1.40
CA GLU A 233 2.07 7.18 -1.71
C GLU A 233 2.71 6.70 -3.01
N ARG A 234 2.67 7.51 -4.09
CA ARG A 234 3.30 7.15 -5.36
C ARG A 234 4.80 6.96 -5.25
N LEU A 235 5.49 7.77 -4.45
CA LEU A 235 6.92 7.61 -4.17
C LEU A 235 7.21 6.31 -3.43
N ALA A 236 6.47 6.01 -2.36
CA ALA A 236 6.60 4.78 -1.60
C ALA A 236 6.35 3.54 -2.48
N MET A 237 5.29 3.56 -3.30
CA MET A 237 5.00 2.50 -4.27
C MET A 237 6.10 2.36 -5.32
N SER A 238 6.68 3.47 -5.79
CA SER A 238 7.77 3.45 -6.76
C SER A 238 9.02 2.77 -6.21
N ALA A 239 9.36 3.06 -4.96
CA ALA A 239 10.47 2.40 -4.27
C ALA A 239 10.23 0.89 -4.11
N ALA A 240 9.03 0.48 -3.72
CA ALA A 240 8.66 -0.93 -3.61
C ALA A 240 8.76 -1.65 -4.96
N MET A 241 8.23 -1.06 -6.04
CA MET A 241 8.25 -1.68 -7.38
C MET A 241 9.69 -1.81 -7.93
N GLU A 242 10.53 -0.80 -7.72
CA GLU A 242 11.94 -0.87 -8.11
C GLU A 242 12.66 -2.00 -7.35
N ALA A 243 12.43 -2.10 -6.03
CA ALA A 243 13.04 -3.12 -5.20
C ALA A 243 12.52 -4.54 -5.54
N PHE A 244 11.23 -4.73 -5.83
CA PHE A 244 10.71 -6.00 -6.36
C PHE A 244 11.36 -6.38 -7.69
N SER A 245 11.65 -5.41 -8.56
CA SER A 245 12.39 -5.66 -9.80
C SER A 245 13.79 -6.23 -9.52
N ARG A 246 14.47 -5.73 -8.48
CA ARG A 246 15.78 -6.27 -8.03
C ARG A 246 15.64 -7.70 -7.51
N VAL A 247 14.65 -7.99 -6.70
CA VAL A 247 14.37 -9.36 -6.20
C VAL A 247 14.17 -10.31 -7.37
N CYS A 248 13.35 -9.94 -8.36
CA CYS A 248 13.16 -10.75 -9.57
C CYS A 248 14.47 -11.04 -10.31
N LEU A 249 15.35 -10.04 -10.43
CA LEU A 249 16.65 -10.20 -11.05
C LEU A 249 17.58 -11.12 -10.24
N GLU A 250 17.64 -10.94 -8.92
CA GLU A 250 18.47 -11.73 -8.01
C GLU A 250 18.10 -13.21 -8.07
N ASP A 251 16.80 -13.53 -7.98
CA ASP A 251 16.30 -14.90 -8.08
C ASP A 251 16.59 -15.52 -9.45
N ALA A 252 16.35 -14.76 -10.52
CA ALA A 252 16.64 -15.22 -11.88
C ALA A 252 18.15 -15.52 -12.09
N VAL A 253 19.03 -14.68 -11.55
CA VAL A 253 20.49 -14.87 -11.61
C VAL A 253 20.91 -16.06 -10.77
N ALA A 254 20.40 -16.22 -9.55
CA ALA A 254 20.71 -17.35 -8.69
C ALA A 254 20.35 -18.67 -9.38
N TRP A 255 19.13 -18.77 -9.88
CA TRP A 255 18.66 -19.94 -10.61
C TRP A 255 19.49 -20.23 -11.88
N ALA A 256 19.78 -19.20 -12.68
CA ALA A 256 20.56 -19.36 -13.92
C ALA A 256 22.00 -19.86 -13.68
N ARG A 257 22.56 -19.64 -12.48
CA ARG A 257 23.88 -20.14 -12.08
C ARG A 257 23.87 -21.62 -11.70
N GLU A 258 22.77 -22.11 -11.14
CA GLU A 258 22.64 -23.47 -10.61
C GLU A 258 22.06 -24.44 -11.63
N ARG A 259 20.99 -24.04 -12.32
CA ARG A 259 20.26 -24.87 -13.28
C ARG A 259 21.12 -25.21 -14.49
N LYS A 260 21.14 -26.49 -14.86
CA LYS A 260 21.79 -26.96 -16.09
C LYS A 260 20.75 -27.45 -17.12
N THR A 261 20.95 -27.08 -18.38
CA THR A 261 20.18 -27.52 -19.56
C THR A 261 21.10 -27.71 -20.74
N PHE A 262 20.87 -28.73 -21.56
CA PHE A 262 21.68 -29.04 -22.74
C PHE A 262 23.21 -29.12 -22.44
N GLY A 263 23.56 -29.68 -21.27
CA GLY A 263 24.94 -29.92 -20.87
C GLY A 263 25.72 -28.73 -20.30
N GLN A 264 25.08 -27.54 -20.19
CA GLN A 264 25.70 -26.33 -19.63
C GLN A 264 24.76 -25.62 -18.65
N ARG A 265 25.28 -24.64 -17.90
CA ARG A 265 24.44 -23.84 -16.99
C ARG A 265 23.45 -23.01 -17.79
N LEU A 266 22.25 -22.77 -17.23
CA LEU A 266 21.23 -21.94 -17.85
C LEU A 266 21.78 -20.54 -18.19
N GLY A 267 22.57 -19.95 -17.31
CA GLY A 267 23.23 -18.65 -17.51
C GLY A 267 24.30 -18.62 -18.59
N ASP A 268 24.72 -19.76 -19.13
CA ASP A 268 25.70 -19.83 -20.23
C ASP A 268 25.01 -19.69 -21.60
N HIS A 269 23.67 -19.83 -21.67
CA HIS A 269 22.92 -19.60 -22.89
C HIS A 269 22.75 -18.09 -23.17
N GLN A 270 23.06 -17.68 -24.41
CA GLN A 270 23.05 -16.27 -24.81
C GLN A 270 21.71 -15.59 -24.57
N VAL A 271 20.58 -16.25 -24.86
CA VAL A 271 19.22 -15.71 -24.66
C VAL A 271 18.93 -15.38 -23.18
N ILE A 272 19.42 -16.18 -22.25
CA ILE A 272 19.25 -15.94 -20.80
C ILE A 272 20.13 -14.76 -20.37
N ARG A 273 21.36 -14.68 -20.86
CA ARG A 273 22.25 -13.54 -20.57
C ARG A 273 21.68 -12.22 -21.06
N HIS A 274 21.03 -12.21 -22.24
CA HIS A 274 20.36 -11.00 -22.77
C HIS A 274 19.21 -10.59 -21.87
N LYS A 275 18.34 -11.53 -21.44
CA LYS A 275 17.24 -11.24 -20.51
C LYS A 275 17.75 -10.61 -19.20
N ILE A 276 18.77 -11.20 -18.59
CA ILE A 276 19.40 -10.69 -17.36
C ILE A 276 19.99 -9.30 -17.57
N ALA A 277 20.66 -9.06 -18.71
CA ALA A 277 21.22 -7.76 -19.05
C ALA A 277 20.14 -6.68 -19.23
N ASP A 278 19.05 -7.00 -19.92
CA ASP A 278 17.92 -6.09 -20.13
C ASP A 278 17.22 -5.75 -18.82
N MET A 279 16.99 -6.74 -17.95
CA MET A 279 16.46 -6.49 -16.59
C MET A 279 17.38 -5.54 -15.83
N LYS A 280 18.67 -5.81 -15.77
CA LYS A 280 19.66 -4.98 -15.05
C LYS A 280 19.73 -3.56 -15.57
N MET A 281 19.72 -3.38 -16.89
CA MET A 281 19.72 -2.05 -17.54
C MET A 281 18.51 -1.23 -17.12
N ARG A 282 17.31 -1.82 -17.18
CA ARG A 282 16.05 -1.14 -16.80
C ARG A 282 16.03 -0.78 -15.33
N ILE A 283 16.42 -1.71 -14.45
CA ILE A 283 16.51 -1.48 -13.00
C ILE A 283 17.44 -0.31 -12.71
N ASN A 284 18.64 -0.29 -13.29
CA ASN A 284 19.60 0.81 -13.04
C ASN A 284 19.06 2.18 -13.49
N ALA A 285 18.42 2.24 -14.67
CA ALA A 285 17.81 3.49 -15.15
C ALA A 285 16.65 3.94 -14.25
N THR A 286 15.81 3.01 -13.82
CA THR A 286 14.67 3.29 -12.94
C THR A 286 15.14 3.73 -11.55
N GLN A 287 16.18 3.09 -11.00
CA GLN A 287 16.78 3.48 -9.73
C GLN A 287 17.36 4.89 -9.75
N ALA A 288 18.06 5.25 -10.83
CA ALA A 288 18.62 6.60 -10.99
C ALA A 288 17.50 7.65 -11.05
N TYR A 289 16.40 7.35 -11.74
CA TYR A 289 15.25 8.25 -11.81
C TYR A 289 14.51 8.35 -10.46
N LEU A 290 14.34 7.22 -9.74
CA LEU A 290 13.80 7.22 -8.38
C LEU A 290 14.63 8.13 -7.45
N GLN A 291 15.97 8.01 -7.49
CA GLN A 291 16.85 8.83 -6.66
C GLN A 291 16.72 10.32 -6.99
N LEU A 292 16.65 10.69 -8.27
CA LEU A 292 16.47 12.06 -8.70
C LEU A 292 15.16 12.65 -8.16
N VAL A 293 14.03 11.98 -8.38
CA VAL A 293 12.72 12.47 -7.94
C VAL A 293 12.60 12.52 -6.42
N CYS A 294 13.17 11.54 -5.71
CA CYS A 294 13.21 11.56 -4.25
C CYS A 294 14.07 12.71 -3.69
N GLN A 295 15.17 13.05 -4.37
CA GLN A 295 16.01 14.19 -3.98
C GLN A 295 15.25 15.51 -4.18
N GLU A 296 14.55 15.69 -5.28
CA GLU A 296 13.73 16.87 -5.53
C GLU A 296 12.59 16.98 -4.51
N PHE A 297 11.94 15.87 -4.17
CA PHE A 297 10.94 15.83 -3.10
C PHE A 297 11.53 16.23 -1.74
N HIS A 298 12.69 15.68 -1.37
CA HIS A 298 13.40 16.02 -0.13
C HIS A 298 13.75 17.52 -0.03
N GLU A 299 14.06 18.14 -1.16
CA GLU A 299 14.43 19.57 -1.23
C GLU A 299 13.20 20.50 -1.40
N GLY A 300 11.97 19.97 -1.37
CA GLY A 300 10.73 20.73 -1.53
C GLY A 300 10.52 21.29 -2.96
N ARG A 301 11.15 20.66 -3.95
CA ARG A 301 11.00 20.97 -5.38
C ARG A 301 10.20 19.93 -6.13
N GLU A 302 9.35 19.20 -5.41
CA GLU A 302 8.59 18.10 -6.02
C GLU A 302 7.67 18.57 -7.15
N SER A 303 7.63 17.74 -8.19
CA SER A 303 6.70 17.86 -9.31
C SER A 303 5.75 16.66 -9.29
N ALA A 304 4.44 16.92 -9.20
CA ALA A 304 3.43 15.85 -9.30
C ALA A 304 3.51 15.10 -10.63
N GLY A 305 3.94 15.79 -11.71
CA GLY A 305 4.18 15.19 -13.01
C GLY A 305 5.32 14.19 -12.98
N ASP A 306 6.47 14.56 -12.41
CA ASP A 306 7.65 13.68 -12.34
C ASP A 306 7.41 12.49 -11.42
N ILE A 307 6.71 12.67 -10.29
CA ILE A 307 6.28 11.58 -9.42
C ILE A 307 5.35 10.60 -10.16
N ALA A 308 4.42 11.12 -10.97
CA ALA A 308 3.53 10.27 -11.77
C ALA A 308 4.28 9.50 -12.86
N LEU A 309 5.21 10.16 -13.57
CA LEU A 309 6.07 9.52 -14.58
C LEU A 309 6.97 8.46 -13.96
N LEU A 310 7.58 8.75 -12.82
CA LEU A 310 8.36 7.78 -12.06
C LEU A 310 7.53 6.53 -11.71
N LYS A 311 6.31 6.72 -11.20
CA LYS A 311 5.42 5.61 -10.85
C LYS A 311 5.10 4.73 -12.07
N VAL A 312 4.87 5.33 -13.23
CA VAL A 312 4.66 4.61 -14.49
C VAL A 312 5.93 3.84 -14.88
N GLN A 313 7.10 4.48 -14.84
CA GLN A 313 8.40 3.84 -15.16
C GLN A 313 8.67 2.64 -14.24
N CYS A 314 8.47 2.80 -12.92
CA CYS A 314 8.68 1.73 -11.95
C CYS A 314 7.75 0.54 -12.19
N SER A 315 6.46 0.80 -12.47
CA SER A 315 5.49 -0.27 -12.73
C SER A 315 5.78 -1.05 -14.01
N GLN A 316 6.20 -0.38 -15.07
CA GLN A 316 6.62 -1.02 -16.32
C GLN A 316 7.89 -1.83 -16.17
N THR A 317 8.87 -1.31 -15.40
CA THR A 317 10.11 -2.04 -15.11
C THR A 317 9.83 -3.30 -14.27
N MET A 318 8.97 -3.19 -13.25
CA MET A 318 8.58 -4.32 -12.42
C MET A 318 7.83 -5.39 -13.24
N GLU A 319 6.85 -5.00 -14.09
CA GLU A 319 6.14 -5.94 -14.97
C GLU A 319 7.12 -6.69 -15.87
N PHE A 320 8.03 -5.96 -16.52
CA PHE A 320 9.03 -6.54 -17.38
C PHE A 320 9.93 -7.54 -16.62
N CYS A 321 10.47 -7.12 -15.47
CA CYS A 321 11.37 -7.97 -14.68
C CYS A 321 10.66 -9.21 -14.13
N ALA A 322 9.42 -9.09 -13.68
CA ALA A 322 8.63 -10.22 -13.19
C ALA A 322 8.39 -11.25 -14.31
N ARG A 323 8.00 -10.80 -15.50
CA ARG A 323 7.76 -11.67 -16.66
C ARG A 323 9.04 -12.37 -17.11
N GLU A 324 10.18 -11.66 -17.21
CA GLU A 324 11.45 -12.26 -17.61
C GLU A 324 11.98 -13.23 -16.56
N ALA A 325 11.84 -12.90 -15.28
CA ALA A 325 12.19 -13.79 -14.17
C ALA A 325 11.34 -15.07 -14.19
N MET A 326 10.03 -14.97 -14.35
CA MET A 326 9.14 -16.12 -14.51
C MET A 326 9.58 -17.03 -15.67
N GLN A 327 9.95 -16.44 -16.81
CA GLN A 327 10.44 -17.19 -17.97
C GLN A 327 11.73 -17.96 -17.66
N ILE A 328 12.65 -17.39 -16.87
CA ILE A 328 13.90 -18.04 -16.44
C ILE A 328 13.63 -19.13 -15.39
N LEU A 329 12.71 -18.89 -14.48
CA LEU A 329 12.38 -19.74 -13.34
C LEU A 329 11.34 -20.84 -13.64
N MET A 330 10.73 -20.84 -14.83
CA MET A 330 9.54 -21.69 -15.18
C MET A 330 9.65 -23.16 -14.77
N THR A 331 10.82 -23.75 -14.78
CA THR A 331 11.02 -25.15 -14.38
C THR A 331 10.87 -25.35 -12.88
N GLN A 332 11.23 -24.34 -12.07
CA GLN A 332 11.11 -24.38 -10.62
C GLN A 332 9.64 -24.20 -10.17
N TYR A 333 8.89 -23.33 -10.86
CA TYR A 333 7.47 -23.12 -10.61
C TYR A 333 6.63 -24.38 -10.81
N ARG A 334 6.90 -25.15 -11.88
CA ARG A 334 6.21 -26.43 -12.10
C ARG A 334 6.42 -27.44 -10.98
N GLN A 335 7.63 -27.49 -10.40
CA GLN A 335 7.92 -28.41 -9.29
C GLN A 335 7.32 -27.96 -7.96
N LYS A 336 7.29 -26.64 -7.69
CA LYS A 336 6.84 -26.07 -6.42
C LYS A 336 5.30 -26.00 -6.31
N PHE A 337 4.59 -25.88 -7.44
CA PHE A 337 3.15 -25.69 -7.46
C PHE A 337 2.38 -26.83 -8.15
N HIS A 338 2.99 -28.02 -8.36
CA HIS A 338 2.35 -29.20 -8.96
C HIS A 338 1.55 -28.92 -10.24
N LEU A 339 1.96 -27.93 -11.03
CA LEU A 339 1.37 -27.63 -12.32
C LEU A 339 1.86 -28.66 -13.34
N ALA A 340 0.97 -29.59 -13.74
CA ALA A 340 1.21 -30.63 -14.74
C ALA A 340 1.43 -30.03 -16.13
#